data_b8167ed35589b6c2e2f763705f7da665
#
_entry.id   b8167ed35589b6c2e2f763705f7da665
#
_cell.length_a   1.000
_cell.length_b   1.000
_cell.length_c   1.000
_cell.angle_alpha   90.00
_cell.angle_beta   90.00
_cell.angle_gamma   90.00
#
_symmetry.space_group_name_H-M   'P 1'
#
loop_
_entity.id
_entity.type
_entity.pdbx_description
1 polymer ?
#
loop_
_entity_poly.entity_id
_entity_poly.type
_entity_poly.pdbx_seq_one_letter_code
_entity_poly.pdbx_strand_id
1 'polypeptide(L)'
;RYTYEDEHGKSCDKWESFPTKEEATNRKKQIEHELATGTFLIPSSVTVAEFLMDWLPKQCSKHKWAPKTYESNLSTIQNLIIPYIGDMEMQKLRPYHMENLYTTLSKTPCGSYIEGKKQELTEKQKQRFLSGTTIHEVHRLLGTAFQYAVEWGILVKSPVPVDSPKKSTQERTIWTVEEMRAALDSMEDPILHLAVHLTLVGALREGEIVGLTPEDLDFDAADGIGTFRINKSMQRVRKEALNQVDDGCI
;
A
#
# COMPACT_ATOMS: atom_id res chain seq x y z
N ARG A 1 15.86 37.05 6.56
CA ARG A 1 14.64 36.93 7.36
C ARG A 1 13.43 37.16 6.47
N TYR A 2 12.41 36.36 6.60
CA TYR A 2 11.08 36.54 6.05
C TYR A 2 10.02 36.13 7.07
N THR A 3 8.84 36.70 6.94
CA THR A 3 7.71 36.49 7.84
C THR A 3 6.61 35.78 7.04
N TYR A 4 5.99 34.77 7.63
CA TYR A 4 4.84 34.06 7.07
C TYR A 4 3.81 33.79 8.18
N GLU A 5 2.59 33.48 7.81
CA GLU A 5 1.56 33.04 8.74
C GLU A 5 1.52 31.50 8.80
N ASP A 6 1.48 30.93 10.01
CA ASP A 6 1.32 29.50 10.21
C ASP A 6 -0.15 29.06 10.00
N GLU A 7 -0.41 27.78 10.14
CA GLU A 7 -1.76 27.17 9.97
C GLU A 7 -2.81 27.76 10.94
N HIS A 8 -2.38 28.44 11.99
CA HIS A 8 -3.24 29.08 13.00
C HIS A 8 -3.35 30.62 12.81
N GLY A 9 -2.83 31.14 11.69
CA GLY A 9 -2.81 32.58 11.41
C GLY A 9 -1.81 33.39 12.25
N LYS A 10 -0.87 32.69 12.93
CA LYS A 10 0.17 33.35 13.73
C LYS A 10 1.34 33.72 12.85
N SER A 11 1.79 35.00 12.98
CA SER A 11 2.98 35.46 12.26
C SER A 11 4.25 34.81 12.81
N CYS A 12 4.98 34.11 11.94
CA CYS A 12 6.22 33.41 12.23
C CYS A 12 7.37 33.99 11.40
N ASP A 13 8.53 34.18 12.03
CA ASP A 13 9.74 34.62 11.38
C ASP A 13 10.68 33.43 11.09
N LYS A 14 11.22 33.37 9.88
CA LYS A 14 12.28 32.44 9.52
C LYS A 14 13.53 33.13 9.03
N TRP A 15 14.68 32.56 9.44
CA TRP A 15 15.99 33.03 9.05
C TRP A 15 16.65 32.00 8.17
N GLU A 16 17.19 32.44 7.04
CA GLU A 16 18.02 31.64 6.15
C GLU A 16 19.34 32.36 5.94
N SER A 17 20.46 31.61 5.92
CA SER A 17 21.80 32.15 5.69
C SER A 17 22.29 31.71 4.32
N PHE A 18 22.91 32.62 3.57
CA PHE A 18 23.43 32.40 2.23
C PHE A 18 24.89 32.83 2.13
N PRO A 19 25.71 32.17 1.31
CA PRO A 19 27.11 32.54 1.09
C PRO A 19 27.27 33.92 0.46
N THR A 20 26.28 34.33 -0.38
CA THR A 20 26.35 35.60 -1.10
C THR A 20 25.08 36.44 -0.91
N LYS A 21 25.23 37.76 -1.02
CA LYS A 21 24.12 38.72 -0.96
C LYS A 21 23.15 38.52 -2.14
N GLU A 22 23.67 38.13 -3.29
CA GLU A 22 22.87 37.90 -4.49
C GLU A 22 21.91 36.70 -4.31
N GLU A 23 22.40 35.59 -3.78
CA GLU A 23 21.58 34.43 -3.45
C GLU A 23 20.48 34.74 -2.43
N ALA A 24 20.84 35.49 -1.38
CA ALA A 24 19.88 35.97 -0.38
C ALA A 24 18.77 36.84 -1.00
N THR A 25 19.16 37.73 -1.94
CA THR A 25 18.20 38.61 -2.62
C THR A 25 17.29 37.84 -3.56
N ASN A 26 17.83 36.89 -4.29
CA ASN A 26 17.06 36.01 -5.20
C ASN A 26 16.07 35.13 -4.42
N ARG A 27 16.52 34.57 -3.30
CA ARG A 27 15.64 33.77 -2.42
C ARG A 27 14.53 34.64 -1.82
N LYS A 28 14.82 35.87 -1.40
CA LYS A 28 13.80 36.80 -0.90
C LYS A 28 12.73 37.10 -1.95
N LYS A 29 13.13 37.42 -3.18
CA LYS A 29 12.19 37.64 -4.30
C LYS A 29 11.35 36.43 -4.63
N GLN A 30 11.94 35.26 -4.55
CA GLN A 30 11.23 33.99 -4.75
C GLN A 30 10.14 33.81 -3.69
N ILE A 31 10.46 33.97 -2.41
CA ILE A 31 9.50 33.89 -1.29
C ILE A 31 8.39 34.92 -1.42
N GLU A 32 8.72 36.15 -1.75
CA GLU A 32 7.74 37.21 -1.98
C GLU A 32 6.78 36.84 -3.13
N HIS A 33 7.29 36.24 -4.18
CA HIS A 33 6.48 35.77 -5.29
C HIS A 33 5.60 34.55 -4.87
N GLU A 34 6.15 33.58 -4.13
CA GLU A 34 5.42 32.41 -3.63
C GLU A 34 4.28 32.84 -2.68
N LEU A 35 4.53 33.84 -1.82
CA LEU A 35 3.49 34.42 -0.93
C LEU A 35 2.41 35.15 -1.74
N ALA A 36 2.80 35.95 -2.75
CA ALA A 36 1.85 36.67 -3.58
C ALA A 36 0.99 35.77 -4.46
N THR A 37 1.50 34.61 -4.88
CA THR A 37 0.79 33.62 -5.70
C THR A 37 0.06 32.57 -4.88
N GLY A 38 0.18 32.57 -3.55
CA GLY A 38 -0.41 31.57 -2.66
C GLY A 38 0.23 30.17 -2.81
N THR A 39 1.45 30.10 -3.37
CA THR A 39 2.20 28.84 -3.55
C THR A 39 3.27 28.65 -2.48
N PHE A 40 3.34 29.56 -1.51
CA PHE A 40 4.28 29.43 -0.39
C PHE A 40 3.91 28.26 0.50
N LEU A 41 4.84 27.32 0.68
CA LEU A 41 4.69 26.23 1.63
C LEU A 41 5.29 26.62 2.98
N ILE A 42 4.51 26.41 4.03
CA ILE A 42 5.03 26.51 5.39
C ILE A 42 6.15 25.48 5.56
N PRO A 43 7.37 25.92 5.96
CA PRO A 43 8.49 25.02 6.13
C PRO A 43 8.18 23.95 7.18
N SER A 44 8.19 22.70 6.77
CA SER A 44 7.86 21.54 7.59
C SER A 44 9.02 20.54 7.59
N SER A 45 9.34 20.01 8.76
CA SER A 45 10.31 18.92 8.93
C SER A 45 9.66 17.52 8.97
N VAL A 46 8.35 17.44 8.69
CA VAL A 46 7.62 16.16 8.66
C VAL A 46 8.30 15.19 7.71
N THR A 47 8.64 14.02 8.22
CA THR A 47 9.26 12.95 7.46
C THR A 47 8.23 12.14 6.67
N VAL A 48 8.71 11.38 5.69
CA VAL A 48 7.85 10.44 4.92
C VAL A 48 7.18 9.42 5.83
N ALA A 49 7.92 8.91 6.83
CA ALA A 49 7.38 7.94 7.78
C ALA A 49 6.24 8.56 8.61
N GLU A 50 6.46 9.73 9.20
CA GLU A 50 5.45 10.44 9.99
C GLU A 50 4.20 10.75 9.16
N PHE A 51 4.39 11.28 7.95
CA PHE A 51 3.28 11.58 7.05
C PHE A 51 2.47 10.34 6.69
N LEU A 52 3.11 9.25 6.25
CA LEU A 52 2.41 8.04 5.81
C LEU A 52 1.67 7.34 6.96
N MET A 53 2.25 7.35 8.17
CA MET A 53 1.63 6.74 9.35
C MET A 53 0.45 7.57 9.88
N ASP A 54 0.44 8.88 9.67
CA ASP A 54 -0.70 9.77 9.96
C ASP A 54 -1.78 9.69 8.87
N TRP A 55 -1.36 9.64 7.61
CA TRP A 55 -2.25 9.61 6.44
C TRP A 55 -3.06 8.32 6.35
N LEU A 56 -2.43 7.16 6.60
CA LEU A 56 -3.04 5.85 6.36
C LEU A 56 -4.33 5.60 7.16
N PRO A 57 -4.39 5.84 8.50
CA PRO A 57 -5.62 5.70 9.28
C PRO A 57 -6.73 6.65 8.81
N LYS A 58 -6.39 7.89 8.48
CA LYS A 58 -7.34 8.89 7.98
C LYS A 58 -8.01 8.43 6.66
N GLN A 59 -7.24 7.81 5.76
CA GLN A 59 -7.79 7.27 4.52
C GLN A 59 -8.64 6.02 4.76
N CYS A 60 -8.24 5.17 5.70
CA CYS A 60 -9.02 4.01 6.08
C CYS A 60 -10.42 4.41 6.55
N SER A 61 -10.52 5.35 7.48
CA SER A 61 -11.80 5.87 7.98
C SER A 61 -12.60 6.59 6.90
N LYS A 62 -11.95 7.47 6.12
CA LYS A 62 -12.61 8.24 5.05
C LYS A 62 -13.23 7.36 3.97
N HIS A 63 -12.54 6.31 3.55
CA HIS A 63 -12.95 5.44 2.43
C HIS A 63 -13.56 4.11 2.88
N LYS A 64 -13.74 3.90 4.18
CA LYS A 64 -14.27 2.65 4.75
C LYS A 64 -13.58 1.41 4.18
N TRP A 65 -12.25 1.41 4.25
CA TRP A 65 -11.47 0.29 3.70
C TRP A 65 -11.75 -1.01 4.46
N ALA A 66 -11.75 -2.11 3.74
CA ALA A 66 -11.73 -3.42 4.37
C ALA A 66 -10.45 -3.59 5.22
N PRO A 67 -10.53 -4.28 6.38
CA PRO A 67 -9.38 -4.48 7.28
C PRO A 67 -8.14 -5.02 6.57
N LYS A 68 -8.33 -5.92 5.61
CA LYS A 68 -7.24 -6.50 4.81
C LYS A 68 -6.55 -5.48 3.91
N THR A 69 -7.28 -4.50 3.39
CA THR A 69 -6.72 -3.40 2.59
C THR A 69 -5.83 -2.51 3.45
N TYR A 70 -6.28 -2.17 4.65
CA TYR A 70 -5.46 -1.41 5.61
C TYR A 70 -4.18 -2.18 5.97
N GLU A 71 -4.30 -3.46 6.34
CA GLU A 71 -3.17 -4.33 6.69
C GLU A 71 -2.14 -4.42 5.55
N SER A 72 -2.60 -4.59 4.31
CA SER A 72 -1.74 -4.66 3.13
C SER A 72 -0.98 -3.36 2.89
N ASN A 73 -1.68 -2.22 2.95
CA ASN A 73 -1.06 -0.91 2.77
C ASN A 73 -0.08 -0.59 3.90
N LEU A 74 -0.43 -0.90 5.16
CA LEU A 74 0.46 -0.74 6.31
C LEU A 74 1.74 -1.57 6.14
N SER A 75 1.60 -2.84 5.75
CA SER A 75 2.74 -3.72 5.47
C SER A 75 3.63 -3.16 4.35
N THR A 76 3.05 -2.63 3.29
CA THR A 76 3.79 -1.99 2.20
C THR A 76 4.56 -0.77 2.68
N ILE A 77 3.93 0.10 3.48
CA ILE A 77 4.57 1.28 4.05
C ILE A 77 5.74 0.88 4.96
N GLN A 78 5.50 -0.01 5.92
CA GLN A 78 6.50 -0.41 6.91
C GLN A 78 7.67 -1.18 6.32
N ASN A 79 7.43 -2.03 5.31
CA ASN A 79 8.44 -2.97 4.83
C ASN A 79 9.13 -2.52 3.54
N LEU A 80 8.46 -1.72 2.71
CA LEU A 80 8.94 -1.37 1.38
C LEU A 80 9.17 0.14 1.17
N ILE A 81 8.71 1.00 2.08
CA ILE A 81 8.86 2.46 1.93
C ILE A 81 9.71 3.03 3.06
N ILE A 82 9.27 2.89 4.30
CA ILE A 82 9.95 3.48 5.48
C ILE A 82 11.43 3.10 5.55
N PRO A 83 11.86 1.83 5.33
CA PRO A 83 13.27 1.46 5.45
C PRO A 83 14.22 2.16 4.48
N TYR A 84 13.70 2.78 3.43
CA TYR A 84 14.50 3.36 2.35
C TYR A 84 14.41 4.88 2.27
N ILE A 85 13.23 5.45 2.51
CA ILE A 85 12.98 6.88 2.40
C ILE A 85 12.23 7.46 3.61
N GLY A 86 11.96 6.67 4.64
CA GLY A 86 11.15 7.07 5.78
C GLY A 86 11.68 8.29 6.53
N ASP A 87 13.00 8.39 6.71
CA ASP A 87 13.66 9.47 7.44
C ASP A 87 13.81 10.78 6.62
N MET A 88 13.44 10.74 5.33
CA MET A 88 13.53 11.93 4.49
C MET A 88 12.39 12.89 4.79
N GLU A 89 12.70 14.19 4.89
CA GLU A 89 11.67 15.23 4.99
C GLU A 89 10.84 15.30 3.70
N MET A 90 9.52 15.38 3.82
CA MET A 90 8.58 15.43 2.69
C MET A 90 8.97 16.51 1.68
N GLN A 91 9.29 17.74 2.15
CA GLN A 91 9.63 18.87 1.29
C GLN A 91 10.98 18.74 0.56
N LYS A 92 11.84 17.80 0.99
CA LYS A 92 13.12 17.50 0.33
C LYS A 92 13.01 16.39 -0.72
N LEU A 93 11.87 15.71 -0.83
CA LEU A 93 11.65 14.69 -1.84
C LEU A 93 11.71 15.27 -3.25
N ARG A 94 12.29 14.48 -4.16
CA ARG A 94 12.40 14.78 -5.60
C ARG A 94 12.09 13.51 -6.40
N PRO A 95 11.68 13.61 -7.67
CA PRO A 95 11.42 12.44 -8.53
C PRO A 95 12.57 11.42 -8.56
N TYR A 96 13.79 11.89 -8.57
CA TYR A 96 14.99 11.06 -8.49
C TYR A 96 14.98 10.09 -7.29
N HIS A 97 14.49 10.50 -6.12
CA HIS A 97 14.40 9.63 -4.95
C HIS A 97 13.41 8.48 -5.16
N MET A 98 12.33 8.73 -5.91
CA MET A 98 11.35 7.69 -6.26
C MET A 98 11.96 6.68 -7.23
N GLU A 99 12.67 7.14 -8.25
CA GLU A 99 13.37 6.26 -9.20
C GLU A 99 14.42 5.38 -8.51
N ASN A 100 15.18 5.95 -7.59
CA ASN A 100 16.14 5.21 -6.75
C ASN A 100 15.44 4.18 -5.86
N LEU A 101 14.31 4.54 -5.25
CA LEU A 101 13.50 3.61 -4.47
C LEU A 101 13.09 2.40 -5.32
N TYR A 102 12.50 2.63 -6.50
CA TYR A 102 12.06 1.53 -7.36
C TYR A 102 13.22 0.66 -7.85
N THR A 103 14.35 1.28 -8.19
CA THR A 103 15.58 0.57 -8.57
C THR A 103 16.11 -0.28 -7.42
N THR A 104 16.09 0.24 -6.19
CA THR A 104 16.51 -0.50 -4.99
C THR A 104 15.55 -1.65 -4.70
N LEU A 105 14.25 -1.41 -4.74
CA LEU A 105 13.23 -2.45 -4.52
C LEU A 105 13.34 -3.60 -5.53
N SER A 106 13.67 -3.31 -6.79
CA SER A 106 13.84 -4.36 -7.82
C SER A 106 14.99 -5.33 -7.51
N LYS A 107 15.93 -4.91 -6.70
CA LYS A 107 17.11 -5.70 -6.25
C LYS A 107 16.95 -6.22 -4.82
N THR A 108 15.83 -5.92 -4.17
CA THR A 108 15.58 -6.30 -2.78
C THR A 108 14.97 -7.69 -2.71
N PRO A 109 15.53 -8.62 -1.93
CA PRO A 109 14.95 -9.92 -1.69
C PRO A 109 13.59 -9.80 -0.97
N CYS A 110 12.65 -10.69 -1.31
CA CYS A 110 11.37 -10.78 -0.61
C CYS A 110 11.56 -11.09 0.87
N GLY A 111 10.85 -10.40 1.75
CA GLY A 111 10.94 -10.62 3.19
C GLY A 111 12.14 -9.97 3.86
N SER A 112 12.87 -9.06 3.18
CA SER A 112 14.01 -8.32 3.78
C SER A 112 13.61 -7.50 5.00
N TYR A 113 12.34 -7.09 5.08
CA TYR A 113 11.78 -6.39 6.24
C TYR A 113 10.43 -7.00 6.61
N ILE A 114 10.16 -7.10 7.91
CA ILE A 114 8.87 -7.48 8.49
C ILE A 114 8.58 -6.49 9.61
N GLU A 115 7.43 -5.82 9.57
CA GLU A 115 7.04 -4.77 10.52
C GLU A 115 8.11 -3.67 10.68
N GLY A 116 8.74 -3.29 9.56
CA GLY A 116 9.81 -2.30 9.53
C GLY A 116 11.17 -2.80 10.04
N LYS A 117 11.26 -4.02 10.54
CA LYS A 117 12.50 -4.59 11.08
C LYS A 117 13.20 -5.44 10.02
N LYS A 118 14.50 -5.18 9.84
CA LYS A 118 15.34 -5.95 8.92
C LYS A 118 15.44 -7.41 9.37
N GLN A 119 15.30 -8.33 8.42
CA GLN A 119 15.34 -9.77 8.65
C GLN A 119 16.64 -10.39 8.15
N GLU A 120 17.08 -11.43 8.85
CA GLU A 120 18.13 -12.31 8.33
C GLU A 120 17.50 -13.33 7.38
N LEU A 121 17.97 -13.35 6.13
CA LEU A 121 17.42 -14.20 5.09
C LEU A 121 18.36 -15.40 4.84
N THR A 122 17.77 -16.57 4.63
CA THR A 122 18.48 -17.76 4.14
C THR A 122 18.95 -17.56 2.70
N GLU A 123 19.96 -18.31 2.24
CA GLU A 123 20.48 -18.20 0.87
C GLU A 123 19.40 -18.40 -0.21
N LYS A 124 18.43 -19.30 0.02
CA LYS A 124 17.30 -19.51 -0.88
C LYS A 124 16.37 -18.31 -0.93
N GLN A 125 16.14 -17.63 0.18
CA GLN A 125 15.30 -16.42 0.24
C GLN A 125 15.96 -15.21 -0.42
N LYS A 126 17.31 -15.08 -0.32
CA LYS A 126 18.06 -14.01 -0.99
C LYS A 126 17.97 -14.04 -2.52
N GLN A 127 17.63 -15.18 -3.10
CA GLN A 127 17.46 -15.35 -4.55
C GLN A 127 16.07 -14.96 -5.07
N ARG A 128 15.10 -14.70 -4.16
CA ARG A 128 13.72 -14.33 -4.52
C ARG A 128 13.50 -12.83 -4.36
N PHE A 129 13.57 -12.11 -5.46
CA PHE A 129 13.40 -10.65 -5.47
C PHE A 129 11.93 -10.22 -5.56
N LEU A 130 11.67 -8.95 -5.18
CA LEU A 130 10.35 -8.35 -5.33
C LEU A 130 9.93 -8.30 -6.80
N SER A 131 8.66 -8.61 -7.04
CA SER A 131 8.10 -8.58 -8.41
C SER A 131 7.83 -7.15 -8.88
N GLY A 132 7.83 -6.93 -10.19
CA GLY A 132 7.42 -5.64 -10.77
C GLY A 132 6.00 -5.25 -10.38
N THR A 133 5.11 -6.21 -10.14
CA THR A 133 3.76 -5.95 -9.62
C THR A 133 3.80 -5.35 -8.22
N THR A 134 4.66 -5.86 -7.32
CA THR A 134 4.83 -5.31 -5.97
C THR A 134 5.36 -3.87 -6.02
N ILE A 135 6.33 -3.60 -6.89
CA ILE A 135 6.89 -2.25 -7.06
C ILE A 135 5.84 -1.29 -7.63
N HIS A 136 5.01 -1.76 -8.56
CA HIS A 136 3.89 -0.99 -9.07
C HIS A 136 2.85 -0.64 -7.98
N GLU A 137 2.57 -1.56 -7.04
CA GLU A 137 1.69 -1.26 -5.90
C GLU A 137 2.30 -0.21 -4.96
N VAL A 138 3.62 -0.25 -4.73
CA VAL A 138 4.33 0.82 -3.99
C VAL A 138 4.17 2.16 -4.70
N HIS A 139 4.38 2.21 -6.02
CA HIS A 139 4.20 3.41 -6.83
C HIS A 139 2.77 3.97 -6.72
N ARG A 140 1.76 3.10 -6.86
CA ARG A 140 0.35 3.47 -6.76
C ARG A 140 0.00 4.04 -5.38
N LEU A 141 0.50 3.41 -4.32
CA LEU A 141 0.26 3.84 -2.93
C LEU A 141 0.90 5.22 -2.67
N LEU A 142 2.17 5.41 -3.05
CA LEU A 142 2.88 6.68 -2.93
C LEU A 142 2.24 7.77 -3.79
N GLY A 143 1.78 7.44 -5.00
CA GLY A 143 1.07 8.38 -5.88
C GLY A 143 -0.18 8.93 -5.21
N THR A 144 -0.98 8.05 -4.61
CA THR A 144 -2.17 8.46 -3.86
C THR A 144 -1.80 9.29 -2.63
N ALA A 145 -0.87 8.81 -1.80
CA ALA A 145 -0.49 9.48 -0.56
C ALA A 145 0.09 10.88 -0.81
N PHE A 146 0.98 11.02 -1.79
CA PHE A 146 1.60 12.32 -2.07
C PHE A 146 0.69 13.29 -2.81
N GLN A 147 -0.36 12.81 -3.48
CA GLN A 147 -1.43 13.67 -3.97
C GLN A 147 -2.18 14.31 -2.79
N TYR A 148 -2.48 13.54 -1.73
CA TYR A 148 -3.04 14.10 -0.49
C TYR A 148 -2.06 15.05 0.20
N ALA A 149 -0.76 14.80 0.15
CA ALA A 149 0.23 15.74 0.70
C ALA A 149 0.21 17.09 -0.04
N VAL A 150 -0.08 17.09 -1.34
CA VAL A 150 -0.30 18.34 -2.12
C VAL A 150 -1.61 19.00 -1.71
N GLU A 151 -2.70 18.25 -1.60
CA GLU A 151 -4.01 18.78 -1.15
C GLU A 151 -3.96 19.37 0.26
N TRP A 152 -3.15 18.78 1.14
CA TRP A 152 -2.95 19.27 2.51
C TRP A 152 -1.91 20.40 2.61
N GLY A 153 -1.35 20.88 1.50
CA GLY A 153 -0.37 21.96 1.50
C GLY A 153 1.00 21.59 2.06
N ILE A 154 1.32 20.30 2.18
CA ILE A 154 2.65 19.84 2.63
C ILE A 154 3.65 19.85 1.49
N LEU A 155 3.19 19.59 0.25
CA LEU A 155 3.98 19.60 -0.97
C LEU A 155 3.37 20.55 -2.00
N VAL A 156 4.21 21.19 -2.83
CA VAL A 156 3.74 21.97 -4.00
C VAL A 156 3.29 21.02 -5.12
N LYS A 157 4.05 19.93 -5.30
CA LYS A 157 3.83 18.94 -6.37
C LYS A 157 4.26 17.57 -5.89
N SER A 158 3.54 16.55 -6.32
CA SER A 158 3.92 15.16 -6.06
C SER A 158 5.27 14.82 -6.70
N PRO A 159 6.21 14.22 -5.96
CA PRO A 159 7.48 13.76 -6.49
C PRO A 159 7.38 12.41 -7.23
N VAL A 160 6.22 11.75 -7.21
CA VAL A 160 6.00 10.46 -7.89
C VAL A 160 5.98 10.70 -9.39
N PRO A 161 6.83 10.00 -10.18
CA PRO A 161 6.81 10.09 -11.65
C PRO A 161 5.44 9.69 -12.21
N VAL A 162 5.11 10.25 -13.38
CA VAL A 162 3.89 9.86 -14.12
C VAL A 162 3.99 8.43 -14.62
N ASP A 163 5.18 8.05 -15.09
CA ASP A 163 5.44 6.70 -15.59
C ASP A 163 5.59 5.71 -14.45
N SER A 164 4.70 4.73 -14.42
CA SER A 164 4.74 3.68 -13.41
C SER A 164 5.72 2.56 -13.77
N PRO A 165 6.35 1.90 -12.79
CA PRO A 165 7.13 0.69 -13.03
C PRO A 165 6.29 -0.39 -13.74
N LYS A 166 6.91 -1.09 -14.69
CA LYS A 166 6.21 -2.15 -15.44
C LYS A 166 5.82 -3.30 -14.52
N LYS A 167 4.58 -3.75 -14.64
CA LYS A 167 4.13 -4.97 -13.99
C LYS A 167 4.81 -6.18 -14.61
N SER A 168 5.21 -7.14 -13.78
CA SER A 168 5.61 -8.45 -14.29
C SER A 168 4.33 -9.23 -14.66
N THR A 169 4.19 -9.54 -15.93
CA THR A 169 3.12 -10.42 -16.42
C THR A 169 3.70 -11.83 -16.51
N GLN A 170 3.27 -12.71 -15.64
CA GLN A 170 3.53 -14.14 -15.77
C GLN A 170 2.30 -14.79 -16.41
N GLU A 171 2.49 -15.47 -17.53
CA GLU A 171 1.43 -16.33 -18.07
C GLU A 171 1.14 -17.44 -17.06
N ARG A 172 -0.13 -17.59 -16.73
CA ARG A 172 -0.56 -18.67 -15.85
C ARG A 172 -0.90 -19.87 -16.70
N THR A 173 -0.26 -21.00 -16.41
CA THR A 173 -0.63 -22.29 -16.99
C THR A 173 -1.99 -22.70 -16.42
N ILE A 174 -2.92 -23.01 -17.30
CA ILE A 174 -4.22 -23.56 -16.93
C ILE A 174 -4.08 -25.08 -16.99
N TRP A 175 -4.47 -25.76 -15.93
CA TRP A 175 -4.43 -27.21 -15.87
C TRP A 175 -5.44 -27.84 -16.85
N THR A 176 -5.05 -28.93 -17.46
CA THR A 176 -5.96 -29.76 -18.25
C THR A 176 -6.92 -30.52 -17.33
N VAL A 177 -7.97 -31.08 -17.91
CA VAL A 177 -8.95 -31.90 -17.13
C VAL A 177 -8.28 -33.12 -16.52
N GLU A 178 -7.32 -33.72 -17.22
CA GLU A 178 -6.54 -34.86 -16.75
C GLU A 178 -5.66 -34.51 -15.56
N GLU A 179 -4.97 -33.35 -15.61
CA GLU A 179 -4.16 -32.85 -14.50
C GLU A 179 -5.03 -32.55 -13.29
N MET A 180 -6.21 -31.94 -13.48
CA MET A 180 -7.15 -31.64 -12.39
C MET A 180 -7.66 -32.97 -11.73
N ARG A 181 -8.01 -33.99 -12.52
CA ARG A 181 -8.42 -35.27 -11.98
C ARG A 181 -7.29 -35.95 -11.20
N ALA A 182 -6.10 -36.03 -11.78
CA ALA A 182 -4.94 -36.60 -11.10
C ALA A 182 -4.62 -35.89 -9.78
N ALA A 183 -4.75 -34.56 -9.74
CA ALA A 183 -4.56 -33.78 -8.52
C ALA A 183 -5.62 -34.13 -7.46
N LEU A 184 -6.89 -34.24 -7.84
CA LEU A 184 -7.97 -34.63 -6.91
C LEU A 184 -7.75 -36.05 -6.37
N ASP A 185 -7.42 -37.00 -7.24
CA ASP A 185 -7.18 -38.40 -6.86
C ASP A 185 -5.98 -38.56 -5.92
N SER A 186 -5.02 -37.65 -5.96
CA SER A 186 -3.84 -37.64 -5.08
C SER A 186 -4.08 -37.02 -3.70
N MET A 187 -5.25 -36.40 -3.46
CA MET A 187 -5.54 -35.71 -2.21
C MET A 187 -6.06 -36.70 -1.15
N GLU A 188 -5.28 -36.85 -0.07
CA GLU A 188 -5.64 -37.71 1.06
C GLU A 188 -6.52 -36.99 2.08
N ASP A 189 -6.39 -35.64 2.21
CA ASP A 189 -7.17 -34.86 3.14
C ASP A 189 -8.60 -34.60 2.59
N PRO A 190 -9.65 -35.10 3.24
CA PRO A 190 -11.02 -34.98 2.75
C PRO A 190 -11.52 -33.53 2.77
N ILE A 191 -11.02 -32.68 3.68
CA ILE A 191 -11.41 -31.27 3.75
C ILE A 191 -10.81 -30.52 2.57
N LEU A 192 -9.53 -30.75 2.29
CA LEU A 192 -8.86 -30.14 1.14
C LEU A 192 -9.50 -30.62 -0.18
N HIS A 193 -9.78 -31.92 -0.30
CA HIS A 193 -10.46 -32.50 -1.45
C HIS A 193 -11.83 -31.83 -1.70
N LEU A 194 -12.66 -31.69 -0.65
CA LEU A 194 -13.95 -30.99 -0.74
C LEU A 194 -13.78 -29.53 -1.16
N ALA A 195 -12.83 -28.80 -0.56
CA ALA A 195 -12.57 -27.41 -0.88
C ALA A 195 -12.17 -27.21 -2.36
N VAL A 196 -11.31 -28.10 -2.88
CA VAL A 196 -10.91 -28.07 -4.30
C VAL A 196 -12.09 -28.43 -5.22
N HIS A 197 -12.93 -29.39 -4.85
CA HIS A 197 -14.16 -29.70 -5.59
C HIS A 197 -15.10 -28.51 -5.67
N LEU A 198 -15.37 -27.84 -4.55
CA LEU A 198 -16.20 -26.63 -4.50
C LEU A 198 -15.61 -25.50 -5.36
N THR A 199 -14.28 -25.37 -5.38
CA THR A 199 -13.59 -24.40 -6.25
C THR A 199 -13.80 -24.73 -7.72
N LEU A 200 -13.69 -25.99 -8.11
CA LEU A 200 -13.81 -26.41 -9.51
C LEU A 200 -15.26 -26.32 -10.03
N VAL A 201 -16.23 -26.74 -9.22
CA VAL A 201 -17.64 -26.76 -9.61
C VAL A 201 -18.28 -25.37 -9.50
N GLY A 202 -18.02 -24.64 -8.41
CA GLY A 202 -18.66 -23.38 -8.10
C GLY A 202 -17.82 -22.14 -8.44
N ALA A 203 -16.58 -22.31 -8.91
CA ALA A 203 -15.62 -21.22 -9.10
C ALA A 203 -15.43 -20.34 -7.84
N LEU A 204 -15.54 -20.95 -6.64
CA LEU A 204 -15.47 -20.27 -5.36
C LEU A 204 -14.05 -19.79 -5.03
N ARG A 205 -13.98 -18.62 -4.39
CA ARG A 205 -12.73 -18.14 -3.80
C ARG A 205 -12.48 -18.79 -2.44
N GLU A 206 -11.22 -18.87 -2.03
CA GLU A 206 -10.83 -19.45 -0.73
C GLU A 206 -11.68 -18.90 0.44
N GLY A 207 -11.83 -17.58 0.54
CA GLY A 207 -12.61 -16.96 1.60
C GLY A 207 -14.11 -17.26 1.55
N GLU A 208 -14.66 -17.51 0.40
CA GLU A 208 -16.06 -17.92 0.20
C GLU A 208 -16.26 -19.36 0.67
N ILE A 209 -15.32 -20.27 0.34
CA ILE A 209 -15.34 -21.67 0.80
C ILE A 209 -15.27 -21.75 2.33
N VAL A 210 -14.30 -21.05 2.93
CA VAL A 210 -14.13 -21.02 4.39
C VAL A 210 -15.32 -20.35 5.09
N GLY A 211 -16.02 -19.45 4.39
CA GLY A 211 -17.23 -18.78 4.87
C GLY A 211 -18.50 -19.62 4.81
N LEU A 212 -18.53 -20.74 4.05
CA LEU A 212 -19.73 -21.57 3.95
C LEU A 212 -20.09 -22.22 5.29
N THR A 213 -21.38 -22.22 5.59
CA THR A 213 -21.97 -22.90 6.75
C THR A 213 -23.07 -23.84 6.29
N PRO A 214 -23.48 -24.86 7.11
CA PRO A 214 -24.55 -25.77 6.73
C PRO A 214 -25.86 -25.09 6.31
N GLU A 215 -26.15 -23.90 6.84
CA GLU A 215 -27.36 -23.11 6.50
C GLU A 215 -27.30 -22.51 5.08
N ASP A 216 -26.09 -22.42 4.49
CA ASP A 216 -25.90 -21.93 3.13
C ASP A 216 -26.09 -23.05 2.08
N LEU A 217 -26.29 -24.28 2.54
CA LEU A 217 -26.46 -25.47 1.71
C LEU A 217 -27.93 -25.89 1.70
N ASP A 218 -28.48 -26.09 0.52
CA ASP A 218 -29.84 -26.63 0.33
C ASP A 218 -29.74 -27.86 -0.56
N PHE A 219 -30.07 -29.01 0.00
CA PHE A 219 -30.06 -30.29 -0.69
C PHE A 219 -31.52 -30.78 -0.85
N ASP A 220 -32.08 -30.58 -2.02
CA ASP A 220 -33.36 -31.21 -2.34
C ASP A 220 -33.10 -32.71 -2.61
N ALA A 221 -33.47 -33.55 -1.63
CA ALA A 221 -33.30 -34.97 -1.69
C ALA A 221 -34.17 -35.66 -2.77
N ALA A 222 -35.21 -34.96 -3.24
CA ALA A 222 -36.14 -35.54 -4.24
C ALA A 222 -35.55 -35.50 -5.65
N ASP A 223 -34.85 -34.42 -6.00
CA ASP A 223 -34.29 -34.21 -7.34
C ASP A 223 -32.79 -34.51 -7.45
N GLY A 224 -32.11 -34.79 -6.33
CA GLY A 224 -30.68 -35.03 -6.29
C GLY A 224 -29.86 -33.80 -6.65
N ILE A 225 -30.45 -32.60 -6.61
CA ILE A 225 -29.82 -31.31 -6.92
C ILE A 225 -29.50 -30.62 -5.60
N GLY A 226 -28.21 -30.27 -5.39
CA GLY A 226 -27.78 -29.42 -4.29
C GLY A 226 -27.55 -28.02 -4.77
N THR A 227 -27.98 -27.02 -3.99
CA THR A 227 -27.63 -25.62 -4.19
C THR A 227 -26.88 -25.08 -2.99
N PHE A 228 -26.02 -24.09 -3.22
CA PHE A 228 -25.35 -23.36 -2.15
C PHE A 228 -25.43 -21.85 -2.41
N ARG A 229 -25.58 -21.10 -1.32
CA ARG A 229 -25.66 -19.65 -1.37
C ARG A 229 -24.37 -19.03 -0.89
N ILE A 230 -23.75 -18.18 -1.72
CA ILE A 230 -22.56 -17.42 -1.38
C ILE A 230 -22.99 -16.01 -0.99
N ASN A 231 -22.97 -15.69 0.28
CA ASN A 231 -23.39 -14.40 0.85
C ASN A 231 -22.32 -13.79 1.77
N LYS A 232 -21.23 -14.51 2.05
CA LYS A 232 -20.16 -14.11 2.96
C LYS A 232 -18.80 -14.64 2.49
N SER A 233 -17.75 -13.96 2.96
CA SER A 233 -16.37 -14.37 2.71
C SER A 233 -15.56 -14.13 3.98
N MET A 234 -14.82 -15.15 4.44
CA MET A 234 -13.95 -15.05 5.61
C MET A 234 -12.54 -14.70 5.19
N GLN A 235 -11.91 -13.81 5.94
CA GLN A 235 -10.52 -13.42 5.75
C GLN A 235 -9.80 -13.34 7.10
N ARG A 236 -8.56 -13.83 7.13
CA ARG A 236 -7.71 -13.64 8.30
C ARG A 236 -7.08 -12.26 8.25
N VAL A 237 -7.32 -11.44 9.28
CA VAL A 237 -6.75 -10.11 9.46
C VAL A 237 -6.14 -9.97 10.84
N ARG A 238 -5.21 -9.03 11.01
CA ARG A 238 -4.62 -8.73 12.31
C ARG A 238 -5.58 -7.90 13.15
N LYS A 239 -5.52 -8.08 14.45
CA LYS A 239 -6.39 -7.36 15.42
C LYS A 239 -6.23 -5.83 15.32
N GLU A 240 -5.01 -5.35 15.08
CA GLU A 240 -4.71 -3.93 14.91
C GLU A 240 -5.44 -3.34 13.70
N ALA A 241 -5.60 -4.10 12.62
CA ALA A 241 -6.33 -3.68 11.43
C ALA A 241 -7.85 -3.62 11.66
N LEU A 242 -8.39 -4.48 12.51
CA LEU A 242 -9.81 -4.44 12.90
C LEU A 242 -10.13 -3.17 13.69
N ASN A 243 -9.25 -2.73 14.58
CA ASN A 243 -9.47 -1.53 15.40
C ASN A 243 -9.45 -0.22 14.60
N GLN A 244 -8.98 -0.24 13.35
CA GLN A 244 -8.92 0.93 12.46
C GLN A 244 -10.11 1.03 11.51
N VAL A 245 -10.95 0.01 11.48
CA VAL A 245 -12.13 -0.06 10.59
C VAL A 245 -13.38 0.00 11.46
N ASP A 246 -14.32 0.88 11.12
CA ASP A 246 -15.60 0.97 11.80
C ASP A 246 -16.35 -0.38 11.77
N ASP A 247 -17.01 -0.73 12.88
CA ASP A 247 -17.70 -2.01 13.13
C ASP A 247 -18.77 -2.42 12.07
N GLY A 248 -19.00 -1.63 11.05
CA GLY A 248 -19.96 -1.91 9.98
C GLY A 248 -19.43 -2.77 8.82
N CYS A 249 -18.18 -3.27 8.89
CA CYS A 249 -17.52 -4.05 7.84
C CYS A 249 -17.18 -5.50 8.24
N ILE A 250 -17.76 -6.00 9.34
CA ILE A 250 -17.61 -7.39 9.78
C ILE A 250 -18.80 -8.21 9.32
#